data_2f27f333407863cd39ac99165f585deb
#
_entry.id   2f27f333407863cd39ac99165f585deb
#
_cell.length_a   1.000
_cell.length_b   1.000
_cell.length_c   1.000
_cell.angle_alpha   90.00
_cell.angle_beta   90.00
_cell.angle_gamma   90.00
#
_symmetry.space_group_name_H-M   'P 1'
#
loop_
_entity.id
_entity.type
_entity.pdbx_description
1 polymer ?
#
loop_
_entity_poly.entity_id
_entity_poly.type
_entity_poly.pdbx_seq_one_letter_code
_entity_poly.pdbx_strand_id
1 'polypeptide(L)'
;KEVVNWQQADAYNAFTSGKAAMFESGTWQLADIDEKINGSFNYQYTLLPKDKEYASTIGGENFGVCTGSEHKDECVDFLKFLMNAENNADFTAAAAKLPVRKDAVGLKDLWTTDDRYVVFNDAMNYAKARGPHAQWPTLSEALYTGVQQALLGEKSVEDAMKEAQAKIDPIVAEDPLPDLSTGGGVADDVNK
;
A
#
# COMPACT_ATOMS: atom_id res chain seq x y z
N LYS A 1 -12.81 3.07 -20.85
CA LYS A 1 -11.74 4.03 -21.20
C LYS A 1 -11.62 5.20 -20.21
N GLU A 2 -12.70 5.55 -19.47
CA GLU A 2 -12.69 6.68 -18.52
C GLU A 2 -11.72 6.44 -17.34
N VAL A 3 -11.64 5.22 -16.84
CA VAL A 3 -10.83 4.87 -15.65
C VAL A 3 -9.32 5.04 -15.82
N VAL A 4 -8.81 5.09 -17.04
CA VAL A 4 -7.36 5.14 -17.31
C VAL A 4 -6.71 6.42 -16.76
N ASN A 5 -7.48 7.51 -16.70
CA ASN A 5 -7.00 8.80 -16.18
C ASN A 5 -7.43 9.09 -14.74
N TRP A 6 -8.11 8.13 -14.09
CA TRP A 6 -8.55 8.33 -12.72
C TRP A 6 -7.38 8.26 -11.74
N GLN A 7 -7.40 9.17 -10.80
CA GLN A 7 -6.60 9.09 -9.58
C GLN A 7 -7.37 8.25 -8.54
N GLN A 8 -6.70 7.91 -7.45
CA GLN A 8 -7.29 7.11 -6.37
C GLN A 8 -8.60 7.72 -5.83
N ALA A 9 -8.65 9.05 -5.69
CA ALA A 9 -9.85 9.75 -5.24
C ALA A 9 -11.00 9.64 -6.25
N ASP A 10 -10.71 9.61 -7.56
CA ASP A 10 -11.74 9.47 -8.60
C ASP A 10 -12.37 8.08 -8.54
N ALA A 11 -11.55 7.03 -8.38
CA ALA A 11 -12.02 5.66 -8.21
C ALA A 11 -12.90 5.50 -6.96
N TYR A 12 -12.47 6.07 -5.83
CA TYR A 12 -13.25 6.10 -4.59
C TYR A 12 -14.60 6.81 -4.77
N ASN A 13 -14.61 8.01 -5.35
CA ASN A 13 -15.83 8.77 -5.60
C ASN A 13 -16.77 8.05 -6.60
N ALA A 14 -16.20 7.40 -7.62
CA ALA A 14 -16.99 6.62 -8.56
C ALA A 14 -17.66 5.41 -7.89
N PHE A 15 -16.97 4.72 -7.00
CA PHE A 15 -17.54 3.62 -6.23
C PHE A 15 -18.60 4.11 -5.25
N THR A 16 -18.28 5.07 -4.38
CA THR A 16 -19.21 5.56 -3.35
C THR A 16 -20.47 6.23 -3.92
N SER A 17 -20.42 6.73 -5.17
CA SER A 17 -21.57 7.23 -5.90
C SER A 17 -22.32 6.19 -6.73
N GLY A 18 -21.92 4.91 -6.68
CA GLY A 18 -22.55 3.82 -7.44
C GLY A 18 -22.24 3.81 -8.94
N LYS A 19 -21.25 4.58 -9.40
CA LYS A 19 -20.82 4.60 -10.82
C LYS A 19 -19.86 3.46 -11.15
N ALA A 20 -19.09 2.98 -10.19
CA ALA A 20 -18.21 1.84 -10.33
C ALA A 20 -18.69 0.69 -9.43
N ALA A 21 -18.75 -0.52 -9.97
CA ALA A 21 -19.16 -1.71 -9.22
C ALA A 21 -18.06 -2.24 -8.29
N MET A 22 -16.80 -1.94 -8.58
CA MET A 22 -15.63 -2.37 -7.82
C MET A 22 -14.56 -1.27 -7.87
N PHE A 23 -13.73 -1.20 -6.83
CA PHE A 23 -12.51 -0.42 -6.86
C PHE A 23 -11.46 -1.07 -5.96
N GLU A 24 -10.20 -0.82 -6.24
CA GLU A 24 -9.06 -1.26 -5.45
C GLU A 24 -8.57 -0.12 -4.57
N SER A 25 -8.32 -0.39 -3.31
CA SER A 25 -7.81 0.59 -2.37
C SER A 25 -7.17 -0.07 -1.14
N GLY A 26 -6.92 0.71 -0.10
CA GLY A 26 -6.38 0.26 1.17
C GLY A 26 -7.26 0.65 2.35
N THR A 27 -6.81 0.26 3.55
CA THR A 27 -7.56 0.43 4.80
C THR A 27 -7.92 1.87 5.12
N TRP A 28 -7.16 2.86 4.65
CA TRP A 28 -7.44 4.30 4.86
C TRP A 28 -8.81 4.77 4.38
N GLN A 29 -9.46 4.01 3.50
CA GLN A 29 -10.81 4.31 3.04
C GLN A 29 -11.90 3.80 4.01
N LEU A 30 -11.54 2.94 4.97
CA LEU A 30 -12.50 2.40 5.93
C LEU A 30 -13.06 3.47 6.89
N ALA A 31 -12.37 4.60 7.02
CA ALA A 31 -12.75 5.65 7.95
C ALA A 31 -14.09 6.31 7.60
N ASP A 32 -14.39 6.49 6.32
CA ASP A 32 -15.53 7.29 5.87
C ASP A 32 -16.40 6.65 4.78
N ILE A 33 -16.06 5.46 4.32
CA ILE A 33 -16.76 4.82 3.19
C ILE A 33 -18.24 4.54 3.49
N ASP A 34 -18.55 4.10 4.72
CA ASP A 34 -19.92 3.82 5.15
C ASP A 34 -20.76 5.11 5.17
N GLU A 35 -20.19 6.21 5.67
CA GLU A 35 -20.81 7.52 5.67
C GLU A 35 -21.07 8.03 4.25
N LYS A 36 -20.09 7.85 3.36
CA LYS A 36 -20.20 8.26 1.94
C LYS A 36 -21.27 7.49 1.19
N ILE A 37 -21.36 6.19 1.40
CA ILE A 37 -22.38 5.34 0.76
C ILE A 37 -23.75 5.58 1.39
N ASN A 38 -23.80 5.86 2.70
CA ASN A 38 -25.01 6.21 3.45
C ASN A 38 -26.19 5.24 3.17
N GLY A 39 -25.93 3.94 3.11
CA GLY A 39 -26.94 2.91 2.89
C GLY A 39 -27.52 2.84 1.48
N SER A 40 -26.95 3.57 0.51
CA SER A 40 -27.45 3.60 -0.87
C SER A 40 -27.35 2.24 -1.56
N PHE A 41 -26.37 1.42 -1.18
CA PHE A 41 -26.17 0.06 -1.65
C PHE A 41 -25.34 -0.77 -0.67
N ASN A 42 -25.43 -2.10 -0.80
CA ASN A 42 -24.59 -3.03 -0.03
C ASN A 42 -23.29 -3.30 -0.78
N TYR A 43 -22.20 -3.47 -0.05
CA TYR A 43 -20.87 -3.78 -0.60
C TYR A 43 -20.09 -4.70 0.35
N GLN A 44 -19.04 -5.31 -0.15
CA GLN A 44 -18.16 -6.21 0.58
C GLN A 44 -16.70 -5.94 0.24
N TYR A 45 -15.81 -6.35 1.13
CA TYR A 45 -14.37 -6.39 0.90
C TYR A 45 -13.97 -7.80 0.49
N THR A 46 -13.00 -7.91 -0.39
CA THR A 46 -12.44 -9.19 -0.83
C THR A 46 -10.97 -9.00 -1.21
N LEU A 47 -10.23 -10.11 -1.23
CA LEU A 47 -8.89 -10.13 -1.79
C LEU A 47 -8.94 -9.76 -3.29
N LEU A 48 -7.84 -9.23 -3.79
CA LEU A 48 -7.70 -8.99 -5.23
C LEU A 48 -7.89 -10.29 -6.01
N PRO A 49 -8.52 -10.23 -7.20
CA PRO A 49 -8.65 -11.39 -8.06
C PRO A 49 -7.29 -12.04 -8.34
N LYS A 50 -7.23 -13.36 -8.24
CA LYS A 50 -6.01 -14.11 -8.56
C LYS A 50 -6.13 -14.81 -9.91
N ASP A 51 -5.00 -14.98 -10.57
CA ASP A 51 -4.82 -16.00 -11.62
C ASP A 51 -4.30 -17.29 -10.98
N LYS A 52 -3.00 -17.43 -10.80
CA LYS A 52 -2.38 -18.61 -10.18
C LYS A 52 -2.28 -18.46 -8.67
N GLU A 53 -1.87 -17.30 -8.22
CA GLU A 53 -1.61 -16.99 -6.81
C GLU A 53 -2.26 -15.67 -6.43
N TYR A 54 -2.58 -15.52 -5.15
CA TYR A 54 -2.93 -14.21 -4.62
C TYR A 54 -1.69 -13.32 -4.57
N ALA A 55 -1.88 -12.04 -4.85
CA ALA A 55 -0.85 -11.04 -4.74
C ALA A 55 -1.44 -9.75 -4.18
N SER A 56 -0.67 -9.06 -3.39
CA SER A 56 -0.99 -7.73 -2.87
C SER A 56 0.30 -6.94 -2.67
N THR A 57 0.16 -5.67 -2.37
CA THR A 57 1.29 -4.77 -2.17
C THR A 57 1.28 -4.19 -0.77
N ILE A 58 2.41 -4.23 -0.08
CA ILE A 58 2.61 -3.47 1.14
C ILE A 58 3.08 -2.07 0.75
N GLY A 59 2.41 -1.08 1.28
CA GLY A 59 2.79 0.32 1.22
C GLY A 59 2.55 0.97 2.57
N GLY A 60 2.98 2.21 2.72
CA GLY A 60 2.79 2.96 3.95
C GLY A 60 3.63 4.22 3.96
N GLU A 61 3.61 4.90 5.08
CA GLU A 61 4.39 6.09 5.34
C GLU A 61 5.53 5.76 6.29
N ASN A 62 6.63 6.49 6.14
CA ASN A 62 7.79 6.39 7.00
C ASN A 62 7.99 7.71 7.74
N PHE A 63 8.44 7.62 8.99
CA PHE A 63 8.92 8.77 9.73
C PHE A 63 10.43 8.89 9.59
N GLY A 64 10.92 10.10 9.46
CA GLY A 64 12.34 10.39 9.41
C GLY A 64 12.68 11.64 10.21
N VAL A 65 13.88 11.69 10.78
CA VAL A 65 14.42 12.87 11.43
C VAL A 65 15.26 13.65 10.43
N CYS A 66 14.91 14.91 10.20
CA CYS A 66 15.66 15.76 9.29
C CYS A 66 17.10 15.96 9.78
N THR A 67 18.09 15.88 8.88
CA THR A 67 19.51 16.05 9.21
C THR A 67 19.83 17.43 9.79
N GLY A 68 19.08 18.46 9.39
CA GLY A 68 19.21 19.83 9.91
C GLY A 68 18.46 20.11 11.22
N SER A 69 17.78 19.13 11.82
CA SER A 69 17.11 19.33 13.11
C SER A 69 18.13 19.56 14.22
N GLU A 70 17.88 20.54 15.07
CA GLU A 70 18.64 20.80 16.31
C GLU A 70 18.12 19.93 17.48
N HIS A 71 16.97 19.23 17.30
CA HIS A 71 16.27 18.43 18.30
C HIS A 71 16.19 16.94 17.90
N LYS A 72 17.33 16.38 17.46
CA LYS A 72 17.35 15.00 16.92
C LYS A 72 17.00 13.96 17.96
N ASP A 73 17.52 14.14 19.18
CA ASP A 73 17.30 13.19 20.27
C ASP A 73 15.83 13.19 20.71
N GLU A 74 15.21 14.36 20.82
CA GLU A 74 13.77 14.47 21.13
C GLU A 74 12.90 13.89 20.00
N CYS A 75 13.30 14.08 18.75
CA CYS A 75 12.62 13.46 17.61
C CYS A 75 12.70 11.93 17.69
N VAL A 76 13.87 11.38 18.00
CA VAL A 76 14.05 9.94 18.16
C VAL A 76 13.21 9.40 19.32
N ASP A 77 13.17 10.11 20.45
CA ASP A 77 12.36 9.70 21.61
C ASP A 77 10.86 9.76 21.28
N PHE A 78 10.41 10.76 20.52
CA PHE A 78 9.03 10.82 20.03
C PHE A 78 8.72 9.64 19.09
N LEU A 79 9.63 9.28 18.19
CA LEU A 79 9.43 8.11 17.33
C LEU A 79 9.38 6.81 18.12
N LYS A 80 10.22 6.63 19.14
CA LYS A 80 10.15 5.48 20.05
C LYS A 80 8.82 5.42 20.79
N PHE A 81 8.32 6.56 21.24
CA PHE A 81 6.99 6.67 21.85
C PHE A 81 5.89 6.23 20.91
N LEU A 82 5.87 6.73 19.67
CA LEU A 82 4.88 6.34 18.66
C LEU A 82 4.98 4.86 18.28
N MET A 83 6.20 4.30 18.31
CA MET A 83 6.46 2.94 17.88
C MET A 83 6.34 1.90 19.00
N ASN A 84 6.07 2.27 20.26
CA ASN A 84 5.72 1.25 21.24
C ASN A 84 4.39 0.58 20.87
N ALA A 85 4.16 -0.66 21.32
CA ALA A 85 3.03 -1.46 20.85
C ALA A 85 1.66 -0.80 21.10
N GLU A 86 1.47 -0.23 22.30
CA GLU A 86 0.19 0.41 22.70
C GLU A 86 -0.08 1.67 21.89
N ASN A 87 0.90 2.59 21.82
CA ASN A 87 0.75 3.83 21.07
C ASN A 87 0.63 3.57 19.56
N ASN A 88 1.36 2.57 19.03
CA ASN A 88 1.22 2.17 17.64
C ASN A 88 -0.19 1.63 17.35
N ALA A 89 -0.73 0.81 18.26
CA ALA A 89 -2.10 0.33 18.15
C ALA A 89 -3.12 1.49 18.17
N ASP A 90 -2.99 2.43 19.10
CA ASP A 90 -3.89 3.57 19.18
C ASP A 90 -3.81 4.47 17.97
N PHE A 91 -2.61 4.83 17.55
CA PHE A 91 -2.35 5.68 16.39
C PHE A 91 -2.87 5.06 15.09
N THR A 92 -2.54 3.79 14.84
CA THR A 92 -2.94 3.14 13.58
C THR A 92 -4.44 2.83 13.54
N ALA A 93 -5.07 2.50 14.67
CA ALA A 93 -6.52 2.35 14.75
C ALA A 93 -7.24 3.68 14.44
N ALA A 94 -6.78 4.80 15.03
CA ALA A 94 -7.33 6.12 14.75
C ALA A 94 -7.17 6.54 13.28
N ALA A 95 -6.10 6.08 12.62
CA ALA A 95 -5.83 6.33 11.21
C ALA A 95 -6.50 5.34 10.24
N ALA A 96 -7.35 4.43 10.75
CA ALA A 96 -7.95 3.32 9.99
C ALA A 96 -6.92 2.45 9.25
N LYS A 97 -5.75 2.23 9.86
CA LYS A 97 -4.63 1.46 9.27
C LYS A 97 -4.35 0.21 10.08
N LEU A 98 -3.66 -0.74 9.46
CA LEU A 98 -3.08 -1.87 10.17
C LEU A 98 -1.86 -1.41 10.98
N PRO A 99 -1.60 -2.00 12.15
CA PRO A 99 -0.40 -1.67 12.91
C PRO A 99 0.86 -2.15 12.18
N VAL A 100 1.95 -1.40 12.31
CA VAL A 100 3.24 -1.80 11.71
C VAL A 100 3.98 -2.84 12.55
N ARG A 101 3.53 -3.04 13.78
CA ARG A 101 4.08 -4.01 14.74
C ARG A 101 3.17 -5.23 14.86
N LYS A 102 3.72 -6.42 14.73
CA LYS A 102 2.96 -7.68 14.88
C LYS A 102 2.35 -7.85 16.28
N ASP A 103 3.07 -7.40 17.32
CA ASP A 103 2.61 -7.47 18.71
C ASP A 103 1.51 -6.44 19.05
N ALA A 104 1.30 -5.44 18.19
CA ALA A 104 0.23 -4.47 18.36
C ALA A 104 -1.13 -4.97 17.82
N VAL A 105 -1.16 -5.96 16.92
CA VAL A 105 -2.40 -6.46 16.31
C VAL A 105 -3.39 -6.97 17.36
N GLY A 106 -2.90 -7.72 18.36
CA GLY A 106 -3.74 -8.28 19.43
C GLY A 106 -4.21 -7.26 20.47
N LEU A 107 -3.76 -6.00 20.42
CA LEU A 107 -4.16 -4.96 21.39
C LEU A 107 -5.49 -4.30 21.04
N LYS A 108 -6.03 -4.51 19.87
CA LYS A 108 -7.33 -3.98 19.43
C LYS A 108 -8.13 -5.06 18.72
N ASP A 109 -9.33 -5.31 19.18
CA ASP A 109 -10.26 -6.26 18.56
C ASP A 109 -10.61 -5.87 17.11
N LEU A 110 -10.56 -4.58 16.79
CA LEU A 110 -10.81 -4.03 15.47
C LEU A 110 -10.16 -4.83 14.33
N TRP A 111 -8.89 -5.21 14.49
CA TRP A 111 -8.15 -5.88 13.42
C TRP A 111 -8.42 -7.38 13.31
N THR A 112 -9.05 -7.97 14.31
CA THR A 112 -9.30 -9.41 14.40
C THR A 112 -10.77 -9.80 14.30
N THR A 113 -11.68 -8.85 14.55
CA THR A 113 -13.13 -9.10 14.59
C THR A 113 -13.94 -8.31 13.58
N ASP A 114 -13.45 -7.17 13.09
CA ASP A 114 -14.12 -6.43 12.01
C ASP A 114 -13.79 -7.08 10.66
N ASP A 115 -14.79 -7.64 10.00
CA ASP A 115 -14.68 -8.36 8.73
C ASP A 115 -13.92 -7.57 7.66
N ARG A 116 -13.99 -6.24 7.70
CA ARG A 116 -13.27 -5.36 6.78
C ARG A 116 -11.76 -5.46 6.97
N TYR A 117 -11.30 -5.38 8.22
CA TYR A 117 -9.86 -5.49 8.56
C TYR A 117 -9.34 -6.91 8.43
N VAL A 118 -10.17 -7.93 8.68
CA VAL A 118 -9.80 -9.34 8.52
C VAL A 118 -9.34 -9.62 7.08
N VAL A 119 -10.04 -9.09 6.08
CA VAL A 119 -9.64 -9.23 4.65
C VAL A 119 -8.27 -8.59 4.39
N PHE A 120 -8.00 -7.41 4.95
CA PHE A 120 -6.69 -6.76 4.79
C PHE A 120 -5.58 -7.49 5.53
N ASN A 121 -5.85 -8.05 6.71
CA ASN A 121 -4.91 -8.90 7.43
C ASN A 121 -4.60 -10.19 6.64
N ASP A 122 -5.59 -10.80 6.01
CA ASP A 122 -5.36 -11.95 5.13
C ASP A 122 -4.52 -11.57 3.91
N ALA A 123 -4.77 -10.41 3.30
CA ALA A 123 -3.97 -9.89 2.19
C ALA A 123 -2.48 -9.74 2.54
N MET A 124 -2.13 -9.49 3.81
CA MET A 124 -0.73 -9.40 4.27
C MET A 124 0.05 -10.70 4.08
N ASN A 125 -0.61 -11.86 4.03
CA ASN A 125 0.04 -13.15 3.75
C ASN A 125 0.57 -13.25 2.31
N TYR A 126 0.04 -12.45 1.41
CA TYR A 126 0.36 -12.44 -0.04
C TYR A 126 1.04 -11.14 -0.47
N ALA A 127 1.18 -10.20 0.46
CA ALA A 127 1.68 -8.87 0.16
C ALA A 127 3.20 -8.84 0.05
N LYS A 128 3.69 -8.13 -0.95
CA LYS A 128 5.12 -7.87 -1.17
C LYS A 128 5.39 -6.38 -1.10
N ALA A 129 6.49 -6.01 -0.48
CA ALA A 129 6.95 -4.63 -0.51
C ALA A 129 7.32 -4.25 -1.95
N ARG A 130 6.98 -3.03 -2.33
CA ARG A 130 7.58 -2.44 -3.52
C ARG A 130 9.07 -2.25 -3.24
N GLY A 131 9.92 -2.65 -4.18
CA GLY A 131 11.36 -2.60 -3.96
C GLY A 131 11.83 -1.20 -3.54
N PRO A 132 12.61 -1.06 -2.46
CA PRO A 132 13.27 0.20 -2.14
C PRO A 132 14.34 0.48 -3.21
N HIS A 133 14.12 1.53 -3.99
CA HIS A 133 15.03 1.96 -5.04
C HIS A 133 15.03 3.48 -5.13
N ALA A 134 16.20 4.10 -5.23
CA ALA A 134 16.32 5.56 -5.29
C ALA A 134 15.54 6.18 -6.48
N GLN A 135 15.48 5.45 -7.59
CA GLN A 135 14.74 5.84 -8.79
C GLN A 135 13.34 5.20 -8.88
N TRP A 136 12.75 4.79 -7.76
CA TRP A 136 11.41 4.18 -7.77
C TRP A 136 10.36 4.99 -8.55
N PRO A 137 10.30 6.32 -8.48
CA PRO A 137 9.36 7.10 -9.30
C PRO A 137 9.47 6.82 -10.79
N THR A 138 10.70 6.73 -11.33
CA THR A 138 10.97 6.45 -12.75
C THR A 138 10.58 5.02 -13.12
N LEU A 139 10.89 4.04 -12.26
CA LEU A 139 10.51 2.64 -12.47
C LEU A 139 8.99 2.50 -12.49
N SER A 140 8.31 3.11 -11.53
CA SER A 140 6.85 3.11 -11.42
C SER A 140 6.19 3.77 -12.63
N GLU A 141 6.74 4.91 -13.10
CA GLU A 141 6.24 5.62 -14.28
C GLU A 141 6.33 4.76 -15.55
N ALA A 142 7.46 4.09 -15.76
CA ALA A 142 7.60 3.18 -16.89
C ALA A 142 6.53 2.09 -16.88
N LEU A 143 6.26 1.50 -15.70
CA LEU A 143 5.28 0.43 -15.55
C LEU A 143 3.85 0.92 -15.77
N TYR A 144 3.41 1.97 -15.07
CA TYR A 144 2.01 2.42 -15.20
C TYR A 144 1.72 3.00 -16.58
N THR A 145 2.71 3.63 -17.23
CA THR A 145 2.57 4.11 -18.62
C THR A 145 2.31 2.95 -19.58
N GLY A 146 3.06 1.85 -19.44
CA GLY A 146 2.84 0.64 -20.24
C GLY A 146 1.44 0.07 -20.01
N VAL A 147 1.01 -0.03 -18.76
CA VAL A 147 -0.36 -0.49 -18.43
C VAL A 147 -1.42 0.41 -19.05
N GLN A 148 -1.28 1.74 -18.97
CA GLN A 148 -2.21 2.68 -19.58
C GLN A 148 -2.30 2.52 -21.11
N GLN A 149 -1.16 2.40 -21.80
CA GLN A 149 -1.12 2.19 -23.26
C GLN A 149 -1.83 0.91 -23.68
N ALA A 150 -1.64 -0.17 -22.92
CA ALA A 150 -2.32 -1.44 -23.16
C ALA A 150 -3.84 -1.31 -22.93
N LEU A 151 -4.28 -0.67 -21.86
CA LEU A 151 -5.71 -0.45 -21.54
C LEU A 151 -6.42 0.44 -22.57
N LEU A 152 -5.70 1.42 -23.13
CA LEU A 152 -6.22 2.27 -24.20
C LEU A 152 -6.28 1.56 -25.56
N GLY A 153 -5.58 0.44 -25.70
CA GLY A 153 -5.44 -0.28 -26.97
C GLY A 153 -4.46 0.39 -27.95
N GLU A 154 -3.58 1.23 -27.44
CA GLU A 154 -2.52 1.88 -28.22
C GLU A 154 -1.40 0.90 -28.59
N LYS A 155 -1.19 -0.08 -27.71
CA LYS A 155 -0.22 -1.16 -27.89
C LYS A 155 -0.80 -2.49 -27.43
N SER A 156 -0.23 -3.58 -27.91
CA SER A 156 -0.47 -4.89 -27.32
C SER A 156 0.09 -4.92 -25.88
N VAL A 157 -0.45 -5.76 -25.00
CA VAL A 157 0.07 -5.94 -23.64
C VAL A 157 1.55 -6.33 -23.69
N GLU A 158 1.91 -7.23 -24.62
CA GLU A 158 3.29 -7.70 -24.79
C GLU A 158 4.24 -6.56 -25.17
N ASP A 159 3.90 -5.74 -26.18
CA ASP A 159 4.75 -4.63 -26.60
C ASP A 159 4.86 -3.54 -25.54
N ALA A 160 3.74 -3.21 -24.88
CA ALA A 160 3.73 -2.23 -23.81
C ALA A 160 4.62 -2.64 -22.63
N MET A 161 4.58 -3.93 -22.25
CA MET A 161 5.41 -4.45 -21.16
C MET A 161 6.88 -4.59 -21.57
N LYS A 162 7.19 -4.96 -22.82
CA LYS A 162 8.57 -4.95 -23.33
C LYS A 162 9.20 -3.56 -23.30
N GLU A 163 8.44 -2.53 -23.68
CA GLU A 163 8.94 -1.16 -23.61
C GLU A 163 9.13 -0.68 -22.19
N ALA A 164 8.22 -1.01 -21.27
CA ALA A 164 8.38 -0.71 -19.86
C ALA A 164 9.64 -1.40 -19.31
N GLN A 165 9.83 -2.68 -19.61
CA GLN A 165 11.00 -3.46 -19.20
C GLN A 165 12.30 -2.85 -19.75
N ALA A 166 12.33 -2.45 -21.01
CA ALA A 166 13.50 -1.83 -21.63
C ALA A 166 13.92 -0.51 -20.96
N LYS A 167 12.98 0.21 -20.31
CA LYS A 167 13.27 1.41 -19.51
C LYS A 167 13.74 1.06 -18.10
N ILE A 168 13.24 -0.03 -17.53
CA ILE A 168 13.52 -0.48 -16.18
C ILE A 168 14.89 -1.16 -16.07
N ASP A 169 15.20 -2.07 -17.00
CA ASP A 169 16.40 -2.89 -16.96
C ASP A 169 17.72 -2.13 -16.79
N PRO A 170 17.97 -1.02 -17.51
CA PRO A 170 19.20 -0.25 -17.32
C PRO A 170 19.33 0.32 -15.92
N ILE A 171 18.22 0.80 -15.34
CA ILE A 171 18.20 1.40 -14.00
C ILE A 171 18.50 0.35 -12.94
N VAL A 172 17.86 -0.82 -13.05
CA VAL A 172 18.06 -1.92 -12.09
C VAL A 172 19.44 -2.59 -12.28
N ALA A 173 19.99 -2.55 -13.48
CA ALA A 173 21.34 -3.06 -13.72
C ALA A 173 22.43 -2.17 -13.09
N GLU A 174 22.20 -0.85 -13.05
CA GLU A 174 23.12 0.12 -12.43
C GLU A 174 23.02 0.10 -10.91
N ASP A 175 21.78 0.02 -10.37
CA ASP A 175 21.49 -0.02 -8.93
C ASP A 175 20.49 -1.18 -8.64
N PRO A 176 20.98 -2.40 -8.39
CA PRO A 176 20.12 -3.56 -8.21
C PRO A 176 19.19 -3.42 -7.01
N LEU A 177 17.94 -3.86 -7.18
CA LEU A 177 17.00 -3.99 -6.07
C LEU A 177 17.57 -4.94 -5.01
N PRO A 178 17.44 -4.61 -3.71
CA PRO A 178 17.85 -5.52 -2.66
C PRO A 178 17.04 -6.81 -2.70
N ASP A 179 17.68 -7.91 -2.33
CA ASP A 179 16.98 -9.19 -2.18
C ASP A 179 16.06 -9.16 -0.97
N LEU A 180 14.77 -9.00 -1.21
CA LEU A 180 13.73 -9.00 -0.18
C LEU A 180 13.23 -10.42 0.15
N SER A 181 13.73 -11.45 -0.53
CA SER A 181 13.31 -12.84 -0.29
C SER A 181 13.81 -13.37 1.05
N THR A 182 14.89 -12.80 1.58
CA THR A 182 15.53 -13.22 2.83
C THR A 182 14.89 -12.64 4.10
N GLY A 183 13.78 -11.91 3.96
CA GLY A 183 13.09 -11.30 5.11
C GLY A 183 13.92 -10.23 5.82
N GLY A 184 14.91 -9.66 5.16
CA GLY A 184 15.77 -8.58 5.64
C GLY A 184 15.04 -7.25 5.83
N GLY A 185 13.86 -7.31 6.43
CA GLY A 185 13.19 -6.16 6.99
C GLY A 185 13.75 -5.90 8.38
N VAL A 186 14.13 -4.71 8.64
CA VAL A 186 14.69 -4.05 9.83
C VAL A 186 13.97 -4.38 11.18
N ALA A 187 13.18 -5.46 11.25
CA ALA A 187 12.38 -5.79 12.44
C ALA A 187 13.19 -6.37 13.62
N ASP A 188 14.40 -6.86 13.40
CA ASP A 188 15.15 -7.55 14.46
C ASP A 188 16.09 -6.64 15.28
N ASP A 189 16.42 -5.45 14.77
CA ASP A 189 17.34 -4.54 15.47
C ASP A 189 16.65 -3.44 16.32
N VAL A 190 15.34 -3.30 16.25
CA VAL A 190 14.61 -2.26 17.02
C VAL A 190 14.30 -2.69 18.46
N ASN A 191 14.60 -3.95 18.81
CA ASN A 191 14.35 -4.51 20.14
C ASN A 191 15.64 -4.73 20.97
N LYS A 192 16.77 -4.14 20.59
CA LYS A 192 18.00 -4.14 21.41
C LYS A 192 18.23 -2.80 22.08
#